data_86a2a4f2d8aa1e444053b791c28d8494
#
_entry.id   86a2a4f2d8aa1e444053b791c28d8494
#
_cell.length_a   1.000
_cell.length_b   1.000
_cell.length_c   1.000
_cell.angle_alpha   90.00
_cell.angle_beta   90.00
_cell.angle_gamma   90.00
#
_symmetry.space_group_name_H-M   'P 1'
#
loop_
_entity.id
_entity.type
_entity.pdbx_description
1 polymer ?
#
loop_
_entity_poly.entity_id
_entity_poly.type
_entity_poly.pdbx_seq_one_letter_code
_entity_poly.pdbx_strand_id
1 'polypeptide(L)'
;MKGYRDLAGDGGSNVAAQVAAQRARLEARLARVRATLAVVSGKGGVGKSSLTANLAAALAAHGRRVGVLDADLNGPSMAKMLGVRGQALRVTPDGVRPAESAEGIRVLSMDLLLPADETPVVWQAPTQADSHTWRGSMEGTALREFLADTAWGELDVLLLDLPPGGDRLSTVADLLPQLTGAVVVTIPSEVSHLVVRKSLTLARERGVPLLGLVENMAGYVCPGCGAIGPLFAGPGGETTAAQHGIPFLGRVPFDPRLAVAADGGRPFVRAHPESPTGRALTAVAAAVAARLPAPTSDAAAPPSLRG
;
A
#
# COMPACT_ATOMS: atom_id res chain seq x y z
N MET A 1 19.37 -20.75 46.59
CA MET A 1 18.07 -20.71 45.94
C MET A 1 18.31 -20.06 44.54
N LYS A 2 18.19 -20.83 43.46
CA LYS A 2 18.38 -20.30 42.12
C LYS A 2 17.22 -19.35 41.80
N GLY A 3 17.49 -18.13 41.36
CA GLY A 3 16.48 -17.16 41.01
C GLY A 3 15.84 -17.48 39.64
N TYR A 4 14.66 -16.91 39.38
CA TYR A 4 13.94 -17.08 38.08
C TYR A 4 14.82 -16.77 36.86
N ARG A 5 15.79 -15.86 36.98
CA ARG A 5 16.79 -15.53 35.95
C ARG A 5 17.76 -16.67 35.64
N ASP A 6 18.04 -17.51 36.63
CA ASP A 6 18.95 -18.66 36.47
C ASP A 6 18.24 -19.85 35.79
N LEU A 7 16.91 -19.87 35.82
CA LEU A 7 16.06 -20.86 35.14
C LEU A 7 15.70 -20.44 33.70
N ALA A 8 15.71 -19.15 33.39
CA ALA A 8 15.44 -18.62 32.07
C ALA A 8 16.66 -18.64 31.12
N GLY A 9 17.85 -18.96 31.64
CA GLY A 9 19.12 -18.91 30.90
C GLY A 9 19.48 -20.16 30.10
N ASP A 10 18.87 -21.32 30.37
CA ASP A 10 19.37 -22.58 29.80
C ASP A 10 18.43 -23.31 28.85
N GLY A 11 17.45 -22.64 28.32
CA GLY A 11 16.46 -23.23 27.42
C GLY A 11 16.57 -22.86 25.95
N GLY A 12 17.72 -22.52 25.42
CA GLY A 12 17.98 -22.55 23.96
C GLY A 12 17.06 -21.73 23.03
N SER A 13 16.06 -21.00 23.51
CA SER A 13 15.25 -20.13 22.65
C SER A 13 15.95 -18.78 22.47
N ASN A 14 16.69 -18.65 21.41
CA ASN A 14 17.39 -17.41 21.03
C ASN A 14 16.42 -16.39 20.41
N VAL A 15 15.16 -16.32 20.92
CA VAL A 15 14.10 -15.49 20.37
C VAL A 15 14.51 -14.01 20.33
N ALA A 16 15.13 -13.50 21.39
CA ALA A 16 15.59 -12.11 21.42
C ALA A 16 16.60 -11.80 20.32
N ALA A 17 17.58 -12.71 20.12
CA ALA A 17 18.56 -12.54 19.05
C ALA A 17 17.96 -12.73 17.65
N GLN A 18 16.98 -13.62 17.48
CA GLN A 18 16.25 -13.79 16.22
C GLN A 18 15.44 -12.53 15.88
N VAL A 19 14.74 -11.95 16.85
CA VAL A 19 13.99 -10.70 16.68
C VAL A 19 14.92 -9.53 16.35
N ALA A 20 16.06 -9.44 17.06
CA ALA A 20 17.07 -8.41 16.77
C ALA A 20 17.68 -8.57 15.36
N ALA A 21 18.00 -9.80 14.95
CA ALA A 21 18.52 -10.07 13.61
C ALA A 21 17.49 -9.76 12.51
N GLN A 22 16.20 -10.09 12.74
CA GLN A 22 15.13 -9.76 11.81
C GLN A 22 14.94 -8.24 11.69
N ARG A 23 14.98 -7.52 12.82
CA ARG A 23 14.91 -6.06 12.83
C ARG A 23 16.08 -5.42 12.08
N ALA A 24 17.30 -5.90 12.30
CA ALA A 24 18.49 -5.41 11.59
C ALA A 24 18.38 -5.66 10.08
N ARG A 25 17.85 -6.82 9.64
CA ARG A 25 17.58 -7.08 8.23
C ARG A 25 16.57 -6.11 7.65
N LEU A 26 15.45 -5.86 8.36
CA LEU A 26 14.43 -4.90 7.95
C LEU A 26 15.03 -3.50 7.78
N GLU A 27 15.77 -3.02 8.76
CA GLU A 27 16.44 -1.72 8.73
C GLU A 27 17.43 -1.62 7.55
N ALA A 28 18.24 -2.64 7.32
CA ALA A 28 19.17 -2.69 6.19
C ALA A 28 18.47 -2.68 4.82
N ARG A 29 17.31 -3.37 4.70
CA ARG A 29 16.50 -3.36 3.46
C ARG A 29 15.90 -1.99 3.19
N LEU A 30 15.32 -1.38 4.21
CA LEU A 30 14.64 -0.10 4.09
C LEU A 30 15.61 1.09 4.01
N ALA A 31 16.87 0.94 4.43
CA ALA A 31 17.89 1.96 4.21
C ALA A 31 18.10 2.31 2.72
N ARG A 32 17.72 1.42 1.81
CA ARG A 32 17.77 1.62 0.35
C ARG A 32 16.45 2.16 -0.23
N VAL A 33 15.46 2.41 0.62
CA VAL A 33 14.14 2.98 0.26
C VAL A 33 14.06 4.39 0.80
N ARG A 34 13.94 5.39 -0.07
CA ARG A 34 13.97 6.81 0.33
C ARG A 34 12.69 7.28 1.02
N ALA A 35 11.57 6.72 0.62
CA ALA A 35 10.27 7.01 1.23
C ALA A 35 9.42 5.75 1.31
N THR A 36 8.75 5.56 2.44
CA THR A 36 7.77 4.50 2.64
C THR A 36 6.43 5.13 2.93
N LEU A 37 5.41 4.84 2.11
CA LEU A 37 4.08 5.40 2.23
C LEU A 37 3.03 4.34 2.49
N ALA A 38 2.21 4.54 3.51
CA ALA A 38 1.01 3.75 3.72
C ALA A 38 -0.17 4.35 2.96
N VAL A 39 -0.91 3.53 2.21
CA VAL A 39 -2.21 3.90 1.65
C VAL A 39 -3.27 3.25 2.50
N VAL A 40 -4.11 4.09 3.12
CA VAL A 40 -5.06 3.67 4.14
C VAL A 40 -6.48 4.10 3.80
N SER A 41 -7.44 3.34 4.30
CA SER A 41 -8.86 3.72 4.23
C SER A 41 -9.60 3.31 5.49
N GLY A 42 -10.58 4.10 5.88
CA GLY A 42 -11.39 3.79 7.07
C GLY A 42 -12.30 2.57 6.90
N LYS A 43 -12.72 2.26 5.66
CA LYS A 43 -13.57 1.10 5.33
C LYS A 43 -13.17 0.46 4.02
N GLY A 44 -13.63 -0.78 3.79
CA GLY A 44 -13.50 -1.47 2.51
C GLY A 44 -14.34 -0.86 1.40
N GLY A 45 -13.98 -1.15 0.14
CA GLY A 45 -14.77 -0.76 -1.02
C GLY A 45 -14.63 0.71 -1.47
N VAL A 46 -13.73 1.49 -0.88
CA VAL A 46 -13.49 2.89 -1.29
C VAL A 46 -12.52 3.03 -2.47
N GLY A 47 -12.01 1.93 -3.00
CA GLY A 47 -11.07 1.92 -4.12
C GLY A 47 -9.62 2.21 -3.74
N LYS A 48 -9.22 1.94 -2.48
CA LYS A 48 -7.86 2.12 -1.97
C LYS A 48 -6.83 1.43 -2.85
N SER A 49 -6.97 0.13 -3.10
CA SER A 49 -6.02 -0.68 -3.88
C SER A 49 -5.94 -0.23 -5.34
N SER A 50 -7.07 0.15 -5.94
CA SER A 50 -7.09 0.75 -7.28
C SER A 50 -6.32 2.08 -7.31
N LEU A 51 -6.48 2.92 -6.28
CA LEU A 51 -5.69 4.15 -6.17
C LEU A 51 -4.21 3.85 -5.98
N THR A 52 -3.85 2.87 -5.14
CA THR A 52 -2.46 2.47 -4.89
C THR A 52 -1.77 2.02 -6.19
N ALA A 53 -2.41 1.15 -6.97
CA ALA A 53 -1.86 0.67 -8.24
C ALA A 53 -1.66 1.82 -9.26
N ASN A 54 -2.64 2.72 -9.35
CA ASN A 54 -2.55 3.87 -10.26
C ASN A 54 -1.54 4.92 -9.78
N LEU A 55 -1.43 5.15 -8.47
CA LEU A 55 -0.41 6.01 -7.88
C LEU A 55 1.00 5.47 -8.18
N ALA A 56 1.21 4.15 -8.00
CA ALA A 56 2.47 3.50 -8.33
C ALA A 56 2.84 3.71 -9.79
N ALA A 57 1.91 3.44 -10.71
CA ALA A 57 2.14 3.58 -12.15
C ALA A 57 2.39 5.04 -12.58
N ALA A 58 1.67 5.99 -11.99
CA ALA A 58 1.89 7.41 -12.27
C ALA A 58 3.25 7.90 -11.74
N LEU A 59 3.66 7.48 -10.54
CA LEU A 59 4.99 7.81 -9.99
C LEU A 59 6.12 7.19 -10.82
N ALA A 60 5.97 5.94 -11.28
CA ALA A 60 6.93 5.30 -12.17
C ALA A 60 7.03 6.02 -13.52
N ALA A 61 5.89 6.46 -14.10
CA ALA A 61 5.87 7.25 -15.33
C ALA A 61 6.59 8.61 -15.19
N HIS A 62 6.71 9.14 -13.97
CA HIS A 62 7.49 10.33 -13.64
C HIS A 62 8.95 10.02 -13.26
N GLY A 63 9.45 8.84 -13.63
CA GLY A 63 10.85 8.44 -13.47
C GLY A 63 11.25 8.02 -12.05
N ARG A 64 10.29 7.77 -11.13
CA ARG A 64 10.60 7.25 -9.80
C ARG A 64 10.71 5.73 -9.84
N ARG A 65 11.66 5.18 -9.09
CA ARG A 65 11.75 3.74 -8.82
C ARG A 65 10.74 3.40 -7.73
N VAL A 66 9.73 2.62 -8.09
CA VAL A 66 8.57 2.36 -7.24
C VAL A 66 8.52 0.89 -6.83
N GLY A 67 8.28 0.65 -5.53
CA GLY A 67 7.89 -0.64 -5.00
C GLY A 67 6.44 -0.59 -4.48
N VAL A 68 5.76 -1.73 -4.53
CA VAL A 68 4.43 -1.91 -3.94
C VAL A 68 4.43 -3.19 -3.10
N LEU A 69 4.09 -3.06 -1.84
CA LEU A 69 3.79 -4.18 -0.97
C LEU A 69 2.28 -4.23 -0.75
N ASP A 70 1.67 -5.33 -1.17
CA ASP A 70 0.30 -5.67 -0.83
C ASP A 70 0.24 -6.19 0.61
N ALA A 71 -0.17 -5.35 1.52
CA ALA A 71 -0.28 -5.67 2.93
C ALA A 71 -1.68 -6.16 3.33
N ASP A 72 -2.62 -6.24 2.38
CA ASP A 72 -3.91 -6.92 2.56
C ASP A 72 -3.73 -8.42 2.29
N LEU A 73 -3.16 -9.10 3.28
CA LEU A 73 -2.78 -10.51 3.15
C LEU A 73 -3.97 -11.45 2.96
N ASN A 74 -5.18 -11.03 3.33
CA ASN A 74 -6.38 -11.84 3.23
C ASN A 74 -7.17 -11.62 1.94
N GLY A 75 -7.01 -10.45 1.31
CA GLY A 75 -7.65 -10.08 0.06
C GLY A 75 -6.66 -9.44 -0.92
N PRO A 76 -5.54 -10.13 -1.21
CA PRO A 76 -4.49 -9.55 -2.05
C PRO A 76 -5.01 -9.25 -3.46
N SER A 77 -4.63 -8.09 -4.00
CA SER A 77 -5.12 -7.62 -5.29
C SER A 77 -4.05 -6.93 -6.16
N MET A 78 -2.93 -6.54 -5.56
CA MET A 78 -1.90 -5.75 -6.26
C MET A 78 -1.24 -6.53 -7.40
N ALA A 79 -1.00 -7.84 -7.22
CA ALA A 79 -0.40 -8.65 -8.28
C ALA A 79 -1.28 -8.70 -9.54
N LYS A 80 -2.61 -8.76 -9.36
CA LYS A 80 -3.58 -8.70 -10.46
C LYS A 80 -3.60 -7.32 -11.10
N MET A 81 -3.76 -6.27 -10.30
CA MET A 81 -3.93 -4.89 -10.78
C MET A 81 -2.68 -4.33 -11.49
N LEU A 82 -1.49 -4.84 -11.14
CA LEU A 82 -0.21 -4.44 -11.73
C LEU A 82 0.31 -5.43 -12.78
N GLY A 83 -0.49 -6.44 -13.15
CA GLY A 83 -0.19 -7.37 -14.23
C GLY A 83 1.00 -8.30 -13.97
N VAL A 84 1.31 -8.58 -12.71
CA VAL A 84 2.42 -9.47 -12.33
C VAL A 84 1.96 -10.85 -11.84
N ARG A 85 0.65 -11.10 -11.81
CA ARG A 85 0.10 -12.36 -11.38
C ARG A 85 0.64 -13.50 -12.23
N GLY A 86 1.00 -14.63 -11.60
CA GLY A 86 1.60 -15.77 -12.25
C GLY A 86 3.11 -15.67 -12.48
N GLN A 87 3.75 -14.54 -12.14
CA GLN A 87 5.21 -14.48 -12.08
C GLN A 87 5.71 -15.25 -10.86
N ALA A 88 6.63 -16.20 -11.08
CA ALA A 88 7.26 -16.94 -9.98
C ALA A 88 8.24 -16.03 -9.23
N LEU A 89 8.08 -15.95 -7.92
CA LEU A 89 9.07 -15.31 -7.06
C LEU A 89 10.36 -16.15 -7.03
N ARG A 90 11.50 -15.48 -7.03
CA ARG A 90 12.83 -16.13 -6.99
C ARG A 90 13.52 -15.81 -5.68
N VAL A 91 13.92 -16.86 -4.97
CA VAL A 91 14.78 -16.73 -3.80
C VAL A 91 16.22 -16.60 -4.27
N THR A 92 16.92 -15.59 -3.80
CA THR A 92 18.32 -15.31 -4.08
C THR A 92 19.09 -15.22 -2.76
N PRO A 93 20.43 -15.22 -2.77
CA PRO A 93 21.20 -14.97 -1.54
C PRO A 93 20.87 -13.65 -0.85
N ASP A 94 20.42 -12.65 -1.63
CA ASP A 94 20.01 -11.34 -1.13
C ASP A 94 18.58 -11.30 -0.63
N GLY A 95 17.80 -12.37 -0.76
CA GLY A 95 16.38 -12.45 -0.37
C GLY A 95 15.45 -12.76 -1.53
N VAL A 96 14.17 -12.58 -1.31
CA VAL A 96 13.13 -12.80 -2.32
C VAL A 96 13.11 -11.65 -3.32
N ARG A 97 13.35 -11.96 -4.59
CA ARG A 97 13.24 -10.96 -5.66
C ARG A 97 11.76 -10.69 -5.93
N PRO A 98 11.30 -9.43 -5.80
CA PRO A 98 9.91 -9.08 -6.10
C PRO A 98 9.60 -9.28 -7.59
N ALA A 99 8.33 -9.50 -7.91
CA ALA A 99 7.84 -9.47 -9.29
C ALA A 99 7.98 -8.04 -9.85
N GLU A 100 8.06 -7.92 -11.18
CA GLU A 100 8.22 -6.61 -11.83
C GLU A 100 7.15 -6.41 -12.88
N SER A 101 6.42 -5.30 -12.79
CA SER A 101 5.39 -4.93 -13.76
C SER A 101 6.01 -4.39 -15.06
N ALA A 102 5.18 -4.23 -16.09
CA ALA A 102 5.59 -3.63 -17.36
C ALA A 102 6.13 -2.19 -17.21
N GLU A 103 5.72 -1.50 -16.15
CA GLU A 103 6.19 -0.14 -15.80
C GLU A 103 7.46 -0.15 -14.95
N GLY A 104 8.07 -1.31 -14.67
CA GLY A 104 9.24 -1.45 -13.81
C GLY A 104 8.91 -1.33 -12.30
N ILE A 105 7.65 -1.49 -11.92
CA ILE A 105 7.24 -1.45 -10.51
C ILE A 105 7.54 -2.79 -9.86
N ARG A 106 8.28 -2.79 -8.74
CA ARG A 106 8.56 -3.98 -7.94
C ARG A 106 7.40 -4.31 -7.03
N VAL A 107 6.84 -5.50 -7.16
CA VAL A 107 5.60 -5.91 -6.48
C VAL A 107 5.84 -7.14 -5.63
N LEU A 108 5.42 -7.08 -4.37
CA LEU A 108 5.26 -8.24 -3.52
C LEU A 108 3.81 -8.30 -3.02
N SER A 109 3.18 -9.45 -3.18
CA SER A 109 1.82 -9.73 -2.74
C SER A 109 1.72 -11.18 -2.32
N MET A 110 0.88 -11.49 -1.33
CA MET A 110 0.56 -12.85 -0.93
C MET A 110 0.08 -13.69 -2.12
N ASP A 111 -0.64 -13.08 -3.07
CA ASP A 111 -1.15 -13.71 -4.29
C ASP A 111 -0.06 -14.38 -5.15
N LEU A 112 1.17 -13.87 -5.09
CA LEU A 112 2.33 -14.44 -5.82
C LEU A 112 2.91 -15.71 -5.14
N LEU A 113 2.50 -16.00 -3.90
CA LEU A 113 2.91 -17.16 -3.13
C LEU A 113 1.87 -18.27 -3.17
N LEU A 114 0.66 -17.99 -3.67
CA LEU A 114 -0.42 -18.94 -3.75
C LEU A 114 -0.31 -19.78 -5.03
N PRO A 115 -0.51 -21.11 -4.95
CA PRO A 115 -0.36 -22.00 -6.10
C PRO A 115 -1.47 -21.86 -7.17
N ALA A 116 -2.64 -21.37 -6.78
CA ALA A 116 -3.78 -21.19 -7.68
C ALA A 116 -4.69 -20.05 -7.20
N ASP A 117 -5.52 -19.55 -8.10
CA ASP A 117 -6.44 -18.43 -7.88
C ASP A 117 -7.46 -18.69 -6.77
N GLU A 118 -7.90 -19.93 -6.64
CA GLU A 118 -8.89 -20.34 -5.63
C GLU A 118 -8.25 -20.73 -4.30
N THR A 119 -6.93 -20.65 -4.16
CA THR A 119 -6.25 -21.05 -2.93
C THR A 119 -6.51 -20.02 -1.84
N PRO A 120 -7.27 -20.35 -0.78
CA PRO A 120 -7.50 -19.43 0.29
C PRO A 120 -6.22 -19.24 1.13
N VAL A 121 -6.02 -18.02 1.62
CA VAL A 121 -5.00 -17.77 2.64
C VAL A 121 -5.52 -18.31 3.98
N VAL A 122 -4.95 -19.41 4.44
CA VAL A 122 -5.34 -20.07 5.68
C VAL A 122 -4.26 -19.85 6.73
N TRP A 123 -4.60 -19.18 7.81
CA TRP A 123 -3.77 -19.02 8.98
C TRP A 123 -4.03 -20.17 9.95
N GLN A 124 -3.06 -21.07 10.11
CA GLN A 124 -3.20 -22.18 11.06
C GLN A 124 -3.07 -21.65 12.49
N ALA A 125 -4.12 -21.82 13.29
CA ALA A 125 -4.11 -21.54 14.71
C ALA A 125 -4.30 -22.85 15.50
N PRO A 126 -3.72 -22.98 16.71
CA PRO A 126 -3.84 -24.18 17.54
C PRO A 126 -5.29 -24.51 17.91
N THR A 127 -6.14 -23.50 18.07
CA THR A 127 -7.58 -23.68 18.36
C THR A 127 -8.41 -22.62 17.62
N GLN A 128 -9.71 -22.90 17.38
CA GLN A 128 -10.63 -21.93 16.79
C GLN A 128 -10.83 -20.68 17.68
N ALA A 129 -10.79 -20.83 18.99
CA ALA A 129 -10.93 -19.72 19.94
C ALA A 129 -9.74 -18.75 19.86
N ASP A 130 -8.55 -19.27 19.59
CA ASP A 130 -7.32 -18.47 19.48
C ASP A 130 -7.16 -17.81 18.11
N SER A 131 -7.95 -18.22 17.11
CA SER A 131 -7.79 -17.84 15.71
C SER A 131 -7.78 -16.31 15.49
N HIS A 132 -8.59 -15.55 16.22
CA HIS A 132 -8.65 -14.09 16.06
C HIS A 132 -7.43 -13.37 16.64
N THR A 133 -6.97 -13.76 17.83
CA THR A 133 -5.78 -13.17 18.48
C THR A 133 -4.51 -13.54 17.72
N TRP A 134 -4.40 -14.81 17.32
CA TRP A 134 -3.26 -15.31 16.56
C TRP A 134 -3.18 -14.72 15.15
N ARG A 135 -4.32 -14.51 14.48
CA ARG A 135 -4.33 -13.93 13.14
C ARG A 135 -3.63 -12.57 13.07
N GLY A 136 -3.97 -11.64 13.95
CA GLY A 136 -3.34 -10.31 13.98
C GLY A 136 -1.82 -10.38 14.21
N SER A 137 -1.37 -11.30 15.08
CA SER A 137 0.06 -11.54 15.33
C SER A 137 0.76 -12.16 14.11
N MET A 138 0.11 -13.13 13.44
CA MET A 138 0.65 -13.79 12.25
C MET A 138 0.72 -12.83 11.06
N GLU A 139 -0.32 -12.02 10.83
CA GLU A 139 -0.32 -10.99 9.80
C GLU A 139 0.81 -9.97 10.03
N GLY A 140 1.02 -9.51 11.25
CA GLY A 140 2.14 -8.62 11.60
C GLY A 140 3.50 -9.27 11.37
N THR A 141 3.63 -10.56 11.67
CA THR A 141 4.85 -11.34 11.42
C THR A 141 5.10 -11.48 9.92
N ALA A 142 4.10 -11.91 9.14
CA ALA A 142 4.21 -12.05 7.69
C ALA A 142 4.54 -10.71 7.01
N LEU A 143 3.92 -9.61 7.44
CA LEU A 143 4.24 -8.28 6.92
C LEU A 143 5.69 -7.89 7.20
N ARG A 144 6.20 -8.19 8.39
CA ARG A 144 7.60 -7.96 8.75
C ARG A 144 8.55 -8.80 7.89
N GLU A 145 8.23 -10.07 7.67
CA GLU A 145 9.02 -10.97 6.81
C GLU A 145 9.01 -10.45 5.36
N PHE A 146 7.87 -10.07 4.81
CA PHE A 146 7.78 -9.49 3.47
C PHE A 146 8.64 -8.24 3.30
N LEU A 147 8.66 -7.38 4.31
CA LEU A 147 9.49 -6.18 4.27
C LEU A 147 10.99 -6.50 4.41
N ALA A 148 11.35 -7.43 5.32
CA ALA A 148 12.73 -7.75 5.66
C ALA A 148 13.39 -8.67 4.64
N ASP A 149 12.67 -9.64 4.09
CA ASP A 149 13.23 -10.69 3.26
C ASP A 149 13.13 -10.38 1.75
N THR A 150 12.37 -9.35 1.36
CA THR A 150 12.30 -8.93 -0.04
C THR A 150 13.51 -8.09 -0.44
N ALA A 151 14.14 -8.47 -1.53
CA ALA A 151 15.26 -7.74 -2.14
C ALA A 151 14.73 -6.51 -2.92
N TRP A 152 14.23 -5.50 -2.21
CA TRP A 152 13.64 -4.29 -2.81
C TRP A 152 14.63 -3.52 -3.68
N GLY A 153 15.95 -3.57 -3.35
CA GLY A 153 16.97 -2.75 -4.02
C GLY A 153 16.74 -1.26 -3.78
N GLU A 154 17.31 -0.43 -4.64
CA GLU A 154 17.13 1.03 -4.56
C GLU A 154 15.71 1.41 -5.00
N LEU A 155 14.97 2.09 -4.12
CA LEU A 155 13.64 2.64 -4.40
C LEU A 155 13.56 4.11 -4.00
N ASP A 156 12.87 4.91 -4.81
CA ASP A 156 12.50 6.27 -4.44
C ASP A 156 11.25 6.27 -3.56
N VAL A 157 10.36 5.29 -3.75
CA VAL A 157 9.18 5.10 -2.91
C VAL A 157 8.73 3.65 -2.86
N LEU A 158 8.38 3.19 -1.65
CA LEU A 158 7.68 1.93 -1.39
C LEU A 158 6.27 2.25 -0.91
N LEU A 159 5.26 1.84 -1.65
CA LEU A 159 3.85 1.97 -1.28
C LEU A 159 3.38 0.71 -0.56
N LEU A 160 2.71 0.89 0.57
CA LEU A 160 2.10 -0.18 1.34
C LEU A 160 0.58 -0.09 1.17
N ASP A 161 -0.04 -1.03 0.47
CA ASP A 161 -1.50 -1.11 0.34
C ASP A 161 -2.07 -1.83 1.56
N LEU A 162 -2.52 -1.08 2.59
CA LEU A 162 -2.99 -1.67 3.84
C LEU A 162 -4.40 -2.23 3.71
N PRO A 163 -4.77 -3.26 4.49
CA PRO A 163 -6.17 -3.67 4.58
C PRO A 163 -7.04 -2.53 5.14
N PRO A 164 -8.36 -2.56 4.90
CA PRO A 164 -9.26 -1.55 5.42
C PRO A 164 -9.30 -1.57 6.95
N GLY A 165 -9.49 -0.40 7.57
CA GLY A 165 -9.54 -0.23 9.03
C GLY A 165 -8.41 0.63 9.57
N GLY A 166 -8.69 1.38 10.64
CA GLY A 166 -7.73 2.33 11.22
C GLY A 166 -6.61 1.66 12.03
N ASP A 167 -6.86 0.49 12.60
CA ASP A 167 -5.94 -0.27 13.45
C ASP A 167 -4.69 -0.76 12.71
N ARG A 168 -4.81 -1.02 11.42
CA ARG A 168 -3.69 -1.53 10.59
C ARG A 168 -2.56 -0.53 10.44
N LEU A 169 -2.88 0.76 10.42
CA LEU A 169 -1.85 1.80 10.40
C LEU A 169 -0.98 1.77 11.66
N SER A 170 -1.57 1.44 12.84
CA SER A 170 -0.80 1.28 14.07
C SER A 170 0.22 0.14 13.97
N THR A 171 -0.21 -1.02 13.47
CA THR A 171 0.69 -2.18 13.27
C THR A 171 1.86 -1.80 12.36
N VAL A 172 1.59 -1.08 11.27
CA VAL A 172 2.64 -0.66 10.33
C VAL A 172 3.54 0.41 10.95
N ALA A 173 3.00 1.36 11.71
CA ALA A 173 3.79 2.37 12.42
C ALA A 173 4.75 1.74 13.45
N ASP A 174 4.29 0.70 14.16
CA ASP A 174 5.14 -0.05 15.09
C ASP A 174 6.26 -0.85 14.39
N LEU A 175 5.99 -1.35 13.17
CA LEU A 175 6.97 -2.05 12.34
C LEU A 175 7.96 -1.09 11.66
N LEU A 176 7.49 0.08 11.26
CA LEU A 176 8.21 1.07 10.47
C LEU A 176 8.21 2.43 11.18
N PRO A 177 9.04 2.61 12.22
CA PRO A 177 9.12 3.91 12.92
C PRO A 177 9.53 5.07 12.01
N GLN A 178 10.14 4.78 10.85
CA GLN A 178 10.56 5.74 9.84
C GLN A 178 9.55 5.87 8.68
N LEU A 179 8.28 5.48 8.89
CA LEU A 179 7.24 5.66 7.88
C LEU A 179 7.18 7.13 7.47
N THR A 180 7.40 7.41 6.18
CA THR A 180 7.41 8.77 5.65
C THR A 180 6.04 9.43 5.78
N GLY A 181 4.97 8.63 5.68
CA GLY A 181 3.63 9.10 5.96
C GLY A 181 2.53 8.22 5.39
N ALA A 182 1.30 8.70 5.54
CA ALA A 182 0.10 8.02 5.06
C ALA A 182 -0.71 8.89 4.09
N VAL A 183 -1.24 8.26 3.04
CA VAL A 183 -2.27 8.80 2.14
C VAL A 183 -3.60 8.17 2.53
N VAL A 184 -4.57 8.99 2.86
CA VAL A 184 -5.89 8.56 3.31
C VAL A 184 -6.88 8.60 2.16
N VAL A 185 -7.57 7.48 1.91
CA VAL A 185 -8.55 7.35 0.83
C VAL A 185 -9.97 7.33 1.42
N THR A 186 -10.83 8.16 0.89
CA THR A 186 -12.25 8.25 1.27
C THR A 186 -13.15 8.35 0.03
N ILE A 187 -14.46 8.28 0.25
CA ILE A 187 -15.49 8.60 -0.75
C ILE A 187 -16.43 9.67 -0.18
N PRO A 188 -17.20 10.43 -0.99
CA PRO A 188 -18.12 11.46 -0.53
C PRO A 188 -19.34 10.85 0.19
N SER A 189 -19.15 10.36 1.41
CA SER A 189 -20.18 9.69 2.22
C SER A 189 -19.94 9.99 3.69
N GLU A 190 -20.99 10.39 4.41
CA GLU A 190 -20.90 10.71 5.85
C GLU A 190 -20.31 9.58 6.68
N VAL A 191 -20.71 8.33 6.40
CA VAL A 191 -20.17 7.15 7.08
C VAL A 191 -18.68 6.99 6.82
N SER A 192 -18.24 7.23 5.57
CA SER A 192 -16.80 7.17 5.23
C SER A 192 -16.03 8.25 5.96
N HIS A 193 -16.54 9.47 6.01
CA HIS A 193 -15.90 10.58 6.73
C HIS A 193 -15.82 10.33 8.23
N LEU A 194 -16.86 9.71 8.84
CA LEU A 194 -16.82 9.34 10.26
C LEU A 194 -15.66 8.36 10.57
N VAL A 195 -15.50 7.34 9.74
CA VAL A 195 -14.44 6.33 9.93
C VAL A 195 -13.06 6.92 9.64
N VAL A 196 -12.95 7.77 8.60
CA VAL A 196 -11.71 8.49 8.28
C VAL A 196 -11.26 9.35 9.45
N ARG A 197 -12.16 10.10 10.11
CA ARG A 197 -11.81 10.89 11.30
C ARG A 197 -11.14 10.05 12.38
N LYS A 198 -11.64 8.83 12.64
CA LYS A 198 -11.01 7.90 13.60
C LYS A 198 -9.60 7.50 13.16
N SER A 199 -9.43 7.20 11.87
CA SER A 199 -8.10 6.85 11.33
C SER A 199 -7.11 8.01 11.40
N LEU A 200 -7.56 9.25 11.19
CA LEU A 200 -6.72 10.46 11.31
C LEU A 200 -6.28 10.71 12.75
N THR A 201 -7.20 10.53 13.72
CA THR A 201 -6.87 10.63 15.16
C THR A 201 -5.81 9.60 15.52
N LEU A 202 -6.02 8.34 15.15
CA LEU A 202 -5.07 7.27 15.43
C LEU A 202 -3.70 7.50 14.79
N ALA A 203 -3.66 7.99 13.55
CA ALA A 203 -2.39 8.35 12.88
C ALA A 203 -1.62 9.40 13.69
N ARG A 204 -2.31 10.43 14.20
CA ARG A 204 -1.69 11.47 15.04
C ARG A 204 -1.18 10.93 16.37
N GLU A 205 -1.98 10.11 17.05
CA GLU A 205 -1.58 9.47 18.31
C GLU A 205 -0.32 8.60 18.15
N ARG A 206 -0.15 8.00 16.96
CA ARG A 206 1.02 7.19 16.60
C ARG A 206 2.17 8.00 15.98
N GLY A 207 2.02 9.33 15.85
CA GLY A 207 3.03 10.18 15.24
C GLY A 207 3.26 9.94 13.76
N VAL A 208 2.31 9.30 13.05
CA VAL A 208 2.41 9.05 11.59
C VAL A 208 2.09 10.34 10.83
N PRO A 209 3.02 10.86 10.00
CA PRO A 209 2.75 12.01 9.16
C PRO A 209 1.61 11.73 8.18
N LEU A 210 0.67 12.65 8.04
CA LEU A 210 -0.42 12.56 7.09
C LEU A 210 -0.08 13.39 5.85
N LEU A 211 0.25 12.72 4.72
CA LEU A 211 0.55 13.41 3.47
C LEU A 211 -0.68 14.09 2.90
N GLY A 212 -1.85 13.51 3.14
CA GLY A 212 -3.11 14.12 2.80
C GLY A 212 -4.23 13.11 2.51
N LEU A 213 -5.36 13.66 2.07
CA LEU A 213 -6.59 12.93 1.80
C LEU A 213 -6.92 12.97 0.32
N VAL A 214 -7.28 11.80 -0.25
CA VAL A 214 -7.82 11.64 -1.60
C VAL A 214 -9.30 11.28 -1.50
N GLU A 215 -10.15 12.03 -2.18
CA GLU A 215 -11.55 11.70 -2.38
C GLU A 215 -11.71 10.88 -3.65
N ASN A 216 -11.91 9.58 -3.50
CA ASN A 216 -12.19 8.69 -4.62
C ASN A 216 -13.67 8.59 -4.89
N MET A 217 -14.06 8.17 -6.09
CA MET A 217 -15.46 8.08 -6.55
C MET A 217 -16.21 9.41 -6.39
N ALA A 218 -15.51 10.53 -6.58
CA ALA A 218 -16.05 11.89 -6.39
C ALA A 218 -17.07 12.33 -7.46
N GLY A 219 -17.44 11.43 -8.34
CA GLY A 219 -18.44 11.58 -9.39
C GLY A 219 -18.37 10.37 -10.32
N TYR A 220 -19.32 10.26 -11.23
CA TYR A 220 -19.42 9.20 -12.24
C TYR A 220 -19.11 9.76 -13.62
N VAL A 221 -18.17 9.16 -14.33
CA VAL A 221 -17.87 9.50 -15.72
C VAL A 221 -18.83 8.76 -16.64
N CYS A 222 -19.67 9.51 -17.36
CA CYS A 222 -20.57 8.92 -18.36
C CYS A 222 -19.75 8.30 -19.50
N PRO A 223 -19.92 7.00 -19.80
CA PRO A 223 -19.17 6.34 -20.86
C PRO A 223 -19.54 6.84 -22.28
N GLY A 224 -20.73 7.44 -22.42
CA GLY A 224 -21.21 7.94 -23.72
C GLY A 224 -20.69 9.34 -24.07
N CYS A 225 -20.60 10.26 -23.10
CA CYS A 225 -20.24 11.65 -23.38
C CYS A 225 -19.06 12.19 -22.54
N GLY A 226 -18.53 11.41 -21.59
CA GLY A 226 -17.43 11.81 -20.71
C GLY A 226 -17.81 12.84 -19.62
N ALA A 227 -19.06 13.28 -19.56
CA ALA A 227 -19.52 14.20 -18.51
C ALA A 227 -19.42 13.55 -17.14
N ILE A 228 -19.06 14.35 -16.12
CA ILE A 228 -19.00 13.89 -14.74
C ILE A 228 -20.29 14.29 -14.03
N GLY A 229 -21.07 13.30 -13.63
CA GLY A 229 -22.28 13.48 -12.82
C GLY A 229 -22.01 13.13 -11.35
N PRO A 230 -22.92 13.52 -10.42
CA PRO A 230 -22.82 13.16 -9.02
C PRO A 230 -23.00 11.64 -8.83
N LEU A 231 -22.19 11.02 -7.98
CA LEU A 231 -22.32 9.60 -7.58
C LEU A 231 -22.80 9.47 -6.14
N PHE A 232 -22.41 10.41 -5.27
CA PHE A 232 -22.81 10.47 -3.88
C PHE A 232 -23.27 11.90 -3.53
N ALA A 233 -24.13 12.01 -2.52
CA ALA A 233 -24.66 13.30 -2.03
C ALA A 233 -24.03 13.74 -0.69
N GLY A 234 -22.92 13.09 -0.27
CA GLY A 234 -22.28 13.37 1.02
C GLY A 234 -21.37 14.61 1.00
N PRO A 235 -20.86 14.99 2.18
CA PRO A 235 -19.90 16.07 2.29
C PRO A 235 -18.62 15.71 1.53
N GLY A 236 -17.97 16.71 0.95
CA GLY A 236 -16.70 16.51 0.21
C GLY A 236 -15.52 16.24 1.13
N GLY A 237 -14.58 15.44 0.65
CA GLY A 237 -13.34 15.12 1.34
C GLY A 237 -12.47 16.34 1.63
N GLU A 238 -12.57 17.38 0.80
CA GLU A 238 -11.86 18.65 1.01
C GLU A 238 -12.27 19.34 2.32
N THR A 239 -13.57 19.34 2.62
CA THR A 239 -14.09 19.87 3.90
C THR A 239 -13.52 19.06 5.08
N THR A 240 -13.48 17.74 4.96
CA THR A 240 -12.90 16.87 5.99
C THR A 240 -11.40 17.13 6.13
N ALA A 241 -10.67 17.27 5.04
CA ALA A 241 -9.25 17.57 5.07
C ALA A 241 -8.98 18.91 5.77
N ALA A 242 -9.75 19.96 5.43
CA ALA A 242 -9.64 21.27 6.06
C ALA A 242 -9.95 21.24 7.56
N GLN A 243 -11.03 20.56 7.98
CA GLN A 243 -11.43 20.42 9.39
C GLN A 243 -10.34 19.71 10.22
N HIS A 244 -9.58 18.83 9.61
CA HIS A 244 -8.49 18.10 10.27
C HIS A 244 -7.10 18.67 9.97
N GLY A 245 -6.98 19.82 9.31
CA GLY A 245 -5.69 20.46 9.03
C GLY A 245 -4.71 19.57 8.26
N ILE A 246 -5.21 18.75 7.34
CA ILE A 246 -4.40 17.90 6.48
C ILE A 246 -4.54 18.34 5.02
N PRO A 247 -3.51 18.13 4.17
CA PRO A 247 -3.61 18.47 2.76
C PRO A 247 -4.75 17.69 2.06
N PHE A 248 -5.48 18.35 1.19
CA PHE A 248 -6.36 17.70 0.24
C PHE A 248 -5.58 17.43 -1.05
N LEU A 249 -5.46 16.15 -1.44
CA LEU A 249 -4.62 15.73 -2.57
C LEU A 249 -5.37 15.70 -3.90
N GLY A 250 -6.69 15.67 -3.86
CA GLY A 250 -7.52 15.73 -5.05
C GLY A 250 -8.75 14.83 -5.02
N ARG A 251 -9.56 14.98 -6.08
CA ARG A 251 -10.77 14.18 -6.35
C ARG A 251 -10.54 13.29 -7.56
N VAL A 252 -10.91 12.02 -7.43
CA VAL A 252 -10.83 11.04 -8.51
C VAL A 252 -12.26 10.58 -8.85
N PRO A 253 -12.79 10.89 -10.03
CA PRO A 253 -14.10 10.40 -10.43
C PRO A 253 -14.06 8.89 -10.73
N PHE A 254 -15.17 8.21 -10.49
CA PHE A 254 -15.34 6.81 -10.86
C PHE A 254 -15.58 6.70 -12.37
N ASP A 255 -14.78 5.87 -13.02
CA ASP A 255 -14.94 5.50 -14.42
C ASP A 255 -15.15 3.99 -14.49
N PRO A 256 -16.23 3.49 -15.13
CA PRO A 256 -16.48 2.04 -15.21
C PRO A 256 -15.33 1.23 -15.81
N ARG A 257 -14.53 1.85 -16.66
CA ARG A 257 -13.35 1.20 -17.27
C ARG A 257 -12.23 0.91 -16.28
N LEU A 258 -12.26 1.51 -15.07
CA LEU A 258 -11.29 1.21 -13.98
C LEU A 258 -11.26 -0.28 -13.64
N ALA A 259 -12.44 -0.91 -13.55
CA ALA A 259 -12.54 -2.34 -13.25
C ALA A 259 -11.92 -3.18 -14.36
N VAL A 260 -12.27 -2.89 -15.62
CA VAL A 260 -11.73 -3.60 -16.79
C VAL A 260 -10.21 -3.48 -16.87
N ALA A 261 -9.67 -2.29 -16.63
CA ALA A 261 -8.23 -2.04 -16.62
C ALA A 261 -7.53 -2.82 -15.50
N ALA A 262 -8.10 -2.81 -14.27
CA ALA A 262 -7.58 -3.53 -13.12
C ALA A 262 -7.60 -5.05 -13.35
N ASP A 263 -8.70 -5.60 -13.87
CA ASP A 263 -8.84 -7.02 -14.19
C ASP A 263 -7.86 -7.46 -15.31
N GLY A 264 -7.56 -6.53 -16.23
CA GLY A 264 -6.57 -6.73 -17.29
C GLY A 264 -5.12 -6.52 -16.84
N GLY A 265 -4.87 -6.21 -15.57
CA GLY A 265 -3.52 -5.99 -15.04
C GLY A 265 -2.84 -4.74 -15.60
N ARG A 266 -3.62 -3.75 -16.06
CA ARG A 266 -3.11 -2.50 -16.62
C ARG A 266 -3.59 -1.32 -15.79
N PRO A 267 -2.71 -0.59 -15.11
CA PRO A 267 -3.10 0.60 -14.36
C PRO A 267 -3.86 1.60 -15.25
N PHE A 268 -5.00 2.09 -14.77
CA PHE A 268 -5.90 2.94 -15.54
C PHE A 268 -5.24 4.22 -16.05
N VAL A 269 -4.37 4.81 -15.24
CA VAL A 269 -3.59 6.01 -15.59
C VAL A 269 -2.69 5.78 -16.83
N ARG A 270 -2.34 4.53 -17.12
CA ARG A 270 -1.57 4.13 -18.30
C ARG A 270 -2.48 3.75 -19.48
N ALA A 271 -3.60 3.10 -19.16
CA ALA A 271 -4.55 2.66 -20.20
C ALA A 271 -5.38 3.83 -20.77
N HIS A 272 -5.72 4.81 -19.92
CA HIS A 272 -6.60 5.94 -20.28
C HIS A 272 -6.10 7.27 -19.71
N PRO A 273 -4.86 7.71 -20.05
CA PRO A 273 -4.24 8.90 -19.45
C PRO A 273 -5.04 10.19 -19.68
N GLU A 274 -5.68 10.31 -20.86
CA GLU A 274 -6.43 11.51 -21.25
C GLU A 274 -7.88 11.56 -20.73
N SER A 275 -8.33 10.50 -20.09
CA SER A 275 -9.67 10.50 -19.48
C SER A 275 -9.74 11.43 -18.27
N PRO A 276 -10.94 11.93 -17.89
CA PRO A 276 -11.08 12.74 -16.68
C PRO A 276 -10.46 12.04 -15.44
N THR A 277 -10.69 10.73 -15.31
CA THR A 277 -10.15 9.91 -14.20
C THR A 277 -8.64 9.73 -14.31
N GLY A 278 -8.10 9.51 -15.51
CA GLY A 278 -6.65 9.39 -15.74
C GLY A 278 -5.91 10.66 -15.36
N ARG A 279 -6.42 11.82 -15.82
CA ARG A 279 -5.86 13.13 -15.43
C ARG A 279 -5.95 13.38 -13.92
N ALA A 280 -7.07 13.04 -13.30
CA ALA A 280 -7.23 13.18 -11.84
C ALA A 280 -6.23 12.30 -11.05
N LEU A 281 -6.03 11.05 -11.47
CA LEU A 281 -5.04 10.14 -10.87
C LEU A 281 -3.61 10.68 -11.03
N THR A 282 -3.28 11.22 -12.20
CA THR A 282 -1.98 11.87 -12.45
C THR A 282 -1.79 13.10 -11.55
N ALA A 283 -2.81 13.93 -11.41
CA ALA A 283 -2.76 15.09 -10.52
C ALA A 283 -2.57 14.71 -9.05
N VAL A 284 -3.27 13.67 -8.58
CA VAL A 284 -3.07 13.12 -7.22
C VAL A 284 -1.63 12.61 -7.06
N ALA A 285 -1.09 11.89 -8.04
CA ALA A 285 0.27 11.39 -8.00
C ALA A 285 1.29 12.55 -7.94
N ALA A 286 1.08 13.61 -8.69
CA ALA A 286 1.92 14.81 -8.65
C ALA A 286 1.85 15.50 -7.28
N ALA A 287 0.64 15.59 -6.67
CA ALA A 287 0.45 16.15 -5.33
C ALA A 287 1.16 15.31 -4.25
N VAL A 288 1.16 13.99 -4.37
CA VAL A 288 1.93 13.07 -3.50
C VAL A 288 3.42 13.27 -3.75
N ALA A 289 3.87 13.25 -5.01
CA ALA A 289 5.27 13.38 -5.39
C ALA A 289 5.93 14.66 -4.86
N ALA A 290 5.18 15.77 -4.83
CA ALA A 290 5.63 17.06 -4.29
C ALA A 290 5.91 17.02 -2.77
N ARG A 291 5.44 16.00 -2.08
CA ARG A 291 5.62 15.80 -0.62
C ARG A 291 6.63 14.71 -0.29
N LEU A 292 7.22 14.10 -1.31
CA LEU A 292 8.27 13.09 -1.17
C LEU A 292 9.65 13.72 -1.37
N PRO A 293 10.71 13.08 -0.85
CA PRO A 293 12.08 13.43 -1.21
C PRO A 293 12.26 13.43 -2.74
N ALA A 294 13.16 14.28 -3.24
CA ALA A 294 13.48 14.29 -4.66
C ALA A 294 13.96 12.91 -5.14
N PRO A 295 13.66 12.48 -6.38
CA PRO A 295 14.18 11.24 -6.93
C PRO A 295 15.71 11.29 -7.02
N THR A 296 16.36 10.12 -7.05
CA THR A 296 17.80 10.07 -7.33
C THR A 296 18.07 10.46 -8.78
N SER A 297 19.12 11.27 -9.01
CA SER A 297 19.50 11.78 -10.34
C SER A 297 19.92 10.72 -11.36
N ASP A 298 20.09 9.45 -10.92
CA ASP A 298 20.48 8.32 -11.77
C ASP A 298 19.30 7.53 -12.37
N ALA A 299 18.07 8.03 -12.28
CA ALA A 299 16.97 7.41 -12.98
C ALA A 299 17.16 7.63 -14.50
N ALA A 300 17.74 6.64 -15.18
CA ALA A 300 17.78 6.59 -16.64
C ALA A 300 16.37 6.85 -17.19
N ALA A 301 16.26 7.75 -18.14
CA ALA A 301 15.00 8.03 -18.81
C ALA A 301 14.35 6.72 -19.28
N PRO A 302 13.03 6.54 -19.11
CA PRO A 302 12.35 5.35 -19.58
C PRO A 302 12.64 5.17 -21.06
N PRO A 303 12.81 3.90 -21.54
CA PRO A 303 13.06 3.66 -22.95
C PRO A 303 11.92 4.30 -23.75
N SER A 304 12.27 5.21 -24.64
CA SER A 304 11.33 5.83 -25.56
C SER A 304 10.68 4.73 -26.39
N LEU A 305 9.39 4.55 -26.23
CA LEU A 305 8.59 3.72 -27.13
C LEU A 305 8.62 4.39 -28.51
N ARG A 306 9.60 4.00 -29.35
CA ARG A 306 9.54 4.19 -30.79
C ARG A 306 9.06 2.89 -31.40
N GLY A 307 8.01 2.98 -32.18
CA GLY A 307 7.52 1.95 -33.09
C GLY A 307 6.08 1.55 -32.83
#